data_25488c4bf4ae7717c35db08c36a29d86
#
_entry.id   25488c4bf4ae7717c35db08c36a29d86
#
_cell.length_a   1.000
_cell.length_b   1.000
_cell.length_c   1.000
_cell.angle_alpha   90.00
_cell.angle_beta   90.00
_cell.angle_gamma   90.00
#
_symmetry.space_group_name_H-M   'P 1'
#
loop_
_entity.id
_entity.type
_entity.pdbx_description
1 polymer ?
#
loop_
_entity_poly.entity_id
_entity_poly.type
_entity_poly.pdbx_seq_one_letter_code
_entity_poly.pdbx_strand_id
1 'polypeptide(L)'
;YFENNSMKSFHQGIGWDKTQSEYQKELFPSKDGYVYKRYGYIDKTKLRYAGNFDIKPRGDYKKQRQFIKDEVCGYTPSEIAVAVGLSAVVNGRIQDIVHTPNLIVHFYGDSSRGKTTAAQLAVSVAGVPDIQRTSLFMSWNATSNAIIARLKMNHGMPVAMDEISKYNGNQMSAVVYALSDGRDRERLNKDATLRTTDKSDSFTTVIVSTGESTLIGKCNN
;
A
#
# COMPACT_ATOMS: atom_id res chain seq x y z
N TYR A 1 -37.49 -9.23 22.21
CA TYR A 1 -36.04 -9.44 22.09
C TYR A 1 -35.54 -8.58 20.94
N PHE A 2 -35.18 -7.34 21.23
CA PHE A 2 -34.44 -6.51 20.29
C PHE A 2 -32.96 -6.79 20.57
N GLU A 3 -32.34 -7.63 19.77
CA GLU A 3 -30.88 -7.75 19.74
C GLU A 3 -30.31 -6.37 19.34
N ASN A 4 -29.43 -5.87 20.18
CA ASN A 4 -28.65 -4.67 19.98
C ASN A 4 -27.84 -4.79 18.69
N ASN A 5 -28.42 -4.40 17.57
CA ASN A 5 -27.75 -4.30 16.28
C ASN A 5 -26.83 -3.06 16.34
N SER A 6 -25.73 -3.18 17.09
CA SER A 6 -24.73 -2.15 17.13
C SER A 6 -24.23 -1.92 15.71
N MET A 7 -24.57 -0.78 15.12
CA MET A 7 -24.09 -0.40 13.78
C MET A 7 -22.56 -0.55 13.73
N LYS A 8 -22.08 -1.49 12.92
CA LYS A 8 -20.66 -1.62 12.67
C LYS A 8 -20.23 -0.47 11.78
N SER A 9 -19.35 0.37 12.27
CA SER A 9 -18.75 1.41 11.46
C SER A 9 -17.69 0.82 10.53
N PHE A 10 -17.63 1.30 9.29
CA PHE A 10 -16.68 0.87 8.29
C PHE A 10 -15.77 2.02 7.88
N HIS A 11 -14.52 1.70 7.51
CA HIS A 11 -13.60 2.65 6.89
C HIS A 11 -13.03 2.05 5.60
N GLN A 12 -12.80 2.89 4.60
CA GLN A 12 -12.24 2.49 3.30
C GLN A 12 -10.74 2.77 3.19
N GLY A 13 -10.26 3.81 3.86
CA GLY A 13 -8.84 4.14 3.89
C GLY A 13 -8.06 3.24 4.83
N ILE A 14 -6.81 2.97 4.50
CA ILE A 14 -5.86 2.21 5.31
C ILE A 14 -4.58 3.01 5.53
N GLY A 15 -3.88 2.73 6.63
CA GLY A 15 -2.66 3.43 7.02
C GLY A 15 -2.95 4.69 7.84
N TRP A 16 -2.12 5.71 7.68
CA TRP A 16 -2.20 6.94 8.45
C TRP A 16 -3.38 7.81 8.05
N ASP A 17 -4.10 8.30 9.06
CA ASP A 17 -5.20 9.26 8.88
C ASP A 17 -5.15 10.30 9.99
N LYS A 18 -5.57 11.53 9.66
CA LYS A 18 -5.67 12.61 10.63
C LYS A 18 -7.05 12.57 11.28
N THR A 19 -7.09 12.54 12.60
CA THR A 19 -8.34 12.61 13.35
C THR A 19 -8.93 14.02 13.23
N GLN A 20 -10.02 14.17 12.47
CA GLN A 20 -10.59 15.47 12.12
C GLN A 20 -11.81 15.85 12.97
N SER A 21 -12.49 14.88 13.57
CA SER A 21 -13.70 15.13 14.38
C SER A 21 -13.50 14.72 15.83
N GLU A 22 -14.28 15.33 16.75
CA GLU A 22 -14.28 14.94 18.16
C GLU A 22 -14.66 13.47 18.34
N TYR A 23 -15.60 12.96 17.54
CA TYR A 23 -15.98 11.55 17.53
C TYR A 23 -14.78 10.63 17.12
N GLN A 24 -13.98 11.06 16.13
CA GLN A 24 -12.78 10.31 15.75
C GLN A 24 -11.70 10.37 16.83
N LYS A 25 -11.56 11.49 17.53
CA LYS A 25 -10.62 11.62 18.65
C LYS A 25 -11.00 10.72 19.82
N GLU A 26 -12.29 10.58 20.10
CA GLU A 26 -12.80 9.67 21.12
C GLU A 26 -12.55 8.20 20.77
N LEU A 27 -12.81 7.83 19.52
CA LEU A 27 -12.57 6.46 19.02
C LEU A 27 -11.09 6.12 18.89
N PHE A 28 -10.25 7.10 18.56
CA PHE A 28 -8.83 6.96 18.27
C PHE A 28 -8.01 7.99 19.06
N PRO A 29 -7.88 7.82 20.37
CA PRO A 29 -7.10 8.75 21.17
C PRO A 29 -5.64 8.74 20.72
N SER A 30 -5.21 9.87 20.20
CA SER A 30 -3.86 10.10 19.71
C SER A 30 -3.36 11.44 20.19
N LYS A 31 -2.14 11.49 20.73
CA LYS A 31 -1.53 12.72 21.26
C LYS A 31 -1.21 13.73 20.15
N ASP A 32 -0.93 13.26 18.94
CA ASP A 32 -0.55 14.07 17.78
C ASP A 32 -1.66 14.23 16.74
N GLY A 33 -2.87 13.72 17.00
CA GLY A 33 -4.01 13.80 16.11
C GLY A 33 -3.93 12.87 14.89
N TYR A 34 -3.06 11.85 14.91
CA TYR A 34 -2.94 10.87 13.86
C TYR A 34 -3.27 9.46 14.35
N VAL A 35 -3.79 8.65 13.47
CA VAL A 35 -4.15 7.25 13.72
C VAL A 35 -3.72 6.37 12.56
N TYR A 36 -3.24 5.16 12.86
CA TYR A 36 -2.87 4.18 11.85
C TYR A 36 -3.97 3.13 11.73
N LYS A 37 -4.76 3.19 10.67
CA LYS A 37 -5.92 2.34 10.42
C LYS A 37 -5.50 1.02 9.76
N ARG A 38 -5.96 -0.08 10.34
CA ARG A 38 -5.79 -1.44 9.82
C ARG A 38 -7.11 -2.19 9.88
N TYR A 39 -7.13 -3.42 9.35
CA TYR A 39 -8.28 -4.31 9.52
C TYR A 39 -8.56 -4.55 11.00
N GLY A 40 -9.82 -4.37 11.41
CA GLY A 40 -10.22 -4.55 12.81
C GLY A 40 -9.40 -3.73 13.78
N TYR A 41 -9.07 -2.52 13.41
CA TYR A 41 -8.08 -1.63 14.02
C TYR A 41 -8.18 -1.53 15.54
N ILE A 42 -9.40 -1.44 16.07
CA ILE A 42 -9.64 -1.46 17.51
C ILE A 42 -10.87 -2.34 17.75
N ASP A 43 -10.70 -3.47 18.45
CA ASP A 43 -11.81 -4.37 18.78
C ASP A 43 -12.92 -3.66 19.56
N LYS A 44 -12.58 -2.70 20.41
CA LYS A 44 -13.52 -1.89 21.19
C LYS A 44 -14.42 -0.99 20.37
N THR A 45 -13.96 -0.52 19.19
CA THR A 45 -14.71 0.42 18.36
C THR A 45 -15.61 -0.24 17.31
N LYS A 46 -15.52 -1.55 17.17
CA LYS A 46 -16.26 -2.31 16.13
C LYS A 46 -16.03 -1.81 14.70
N LEU A 47 -14.98 -1.00 14.47
CA LEU A 47 -14.59 -0.55 13.14
C LEU A 47 -13.97 -1.68 12.33
N ARG A 48 -14.38 -1.79 11.07
CA ARG A 48 -13.85 -2.78 10.13
C ARG A 48 -13.42 -2.10 8.83
N TYR A 49 -12.35 -2.59 8.25
CA TYR A 49 -11.94 -2.16 6.93
C TYR A 49 -12.86 -2.75 5.86
N ALA A 50 -13.37 -1.88 4.98
CA ALA A 50 -14.25 -2.22 3.87
C ALA A 50 -13.71 -1.73 2.51
N GLY A 51 -12.40 -1.49 2.40
CA GLY A 51 -11.76 -1.05 1.17
C GLY A 51 -11.32 -2.22 0.27
N ASN A 52 -10.47 -1.89 -0.70
CA ASN A 52 -10.13 -2.77 -1.81
C ASN A 52 -9.08 -3.85 -1.50
N PHE A 53 -8.41 -3.80 -0.34
CA PHE A 53 -7.31 -4.71 -0.03
C PHE A 53 -7.70 -5.76 1.00
N ASP A 54 -7.26 -6.99 0.80
CA ASP A 54 -7.35 -8.04 1.81
C ASP A 54 -6.18 -7.92 2.80
N ILE A 55 -6.42 -7.15 3.84
CA ILE A 55 -5.48 -6.90 4.93
C ILE A 55 -5.89 -7.59 6.23
N LYS A 56 -6.82 -8.55 6.16
CA LYS A 56 -7.25 -9.32 7.33
C LYS A 56 -6.07 -10.08 7.92
N PRO A 57 -5.79 -9.94 9.23
CA PRO A 57 -4.72 -10.69 9.88
C PRO A 57 -4.94 -12.21 9.73
N ARG A 58 -3.87 -12.93 9.41
CA ARG A 58 -3.84 -14.39 9.30
C ARG A 58 -2.60 -14.94 9.95
N GLY A 59 -2.68 -16.18 10.41
CA GLY A 59 -1.55 -16.86 11.02
C GLY A 59 -1.38 -16.57 12.52
N ASP A 60 -0.25 -16.96 13.03
CA ASP A 60 0.13 -16.83 14.43
C ASP A 60 1.36 -15.97 14.59
N TYR A 61 1.29 -14.98 15.49
CA TYR A 61 2.37 -14.02 15.72
C TYR A 61 3.68 -14.68 16.16
N LYS A 62 3.61 -15.71 17.03
CA LYS A 62 4.82 -16.39 17.52
C LYS A 62 5.52 -17.14 16.39
N LYS A 63 4.74 -17.82 15.54
CA LYS A 63 5.27 -18.51 14.35
C LYS A 63 5.87 -17.53 13.36
N GLN A 64 5.23 -16.39 13.11
CA GLN A 64 5.78 -15.35 12.23
C GLN A 64 7.09 -14.79 12.78
N ARG A 65 7.15 -14.49 14.09
CA ARG A 65 8.37 -14.01 14.72
C ARG A 65 9.50 -15.03 14.65
N GLN A 66 9.20 -16.30 14.85
CA GLN A 66 10.19 -17.39 14.72
C GLN A 66 10.70 -17.48 13.27
N PHE A 67 9.79 -17.48 12.29
CA PHE A 67 10.14 -17.46 10.88
C PHE A 67 11.08 -16.29 10.52
N ILE A 68 10.77 -15.08 10.97
CA ILE A 68 11.64 -13.90 10.73
C ILE A 68 13.03 -14.15 11.33
N LYS A 69 13.11 -14.71 12.54
CA LYS A 69 14.39 -14.97 13.20
C LYS A 69 15.21 -16.03 12.47
N ASP A 70 14.55 -17.11 12.01
CA ASP A 70 15.25 -18.28 11.48
C ASP A 70 15.56 -18.16 9.97
N GLU A 71 14.67 -17.50 9.19
CA GLU A 71 14.71 -17.51 7.73
C GLU A 71 15.01 -16.12 7.10
N VAL A 72 14.89 -15.05 7.89
CA VAL A 72 15.10 -13.68 7.39
C VAL A 72 16.36 -13.07 7.97
N CYS A 73 16.51 -13.12 9.31
CA CYS A 73 17.65 -12.52 9.98
C CYS A 73 18.97 -13.20 9.58
N GLY A 74 19.97 -12.39 9.20
CA GLY A 74 21.25 -12.87 8.68
C GLY A 74 21.27 -13.15 7.19
N TYR A 75 20.12 -13.00 6.50
CA TYR A 75 20.06 -13.11 5.05
C TYR A 75 19.66 -11.77 4.44
N THR A 76 20.66 -10.97 4.05
CA THR A 76 20.51 -9.57 3.63
C THR A 76 19.39 -9.30 2.63
N PRO A 77 19.16 -10.07 1.55
CA PRO A 77 18.07 -9.81 0.61
C PRO A 77 16.69 -9.88 1.27
N SER A 78 16.48 -10.84 2.18
CA SER A 78 15.22 -10.98 2.92
C SER A 78 15.05 -9.87 3.96
N GLU A 79 16.12 -9.47 4.65
CA GLU A 79 16.10 -8.35 5.59
C GLU A 79 15.75 -7.05 4.88
N ILE A 80 16.34 -6.78 3.71
CA ILE A 80 16.01 -5.61 2.88
C ILE A 80 14.53 -5.66 2.47
N ALA A 81 14.02 -6.80 2.04
CA ALA A 81 12.62 -6.93 1.65
C ALA A 81 11.67 -6.59 2.79
N VAL A 82 11.90 -7.12 4.00
CA VAL A 82 11.10 -6.81 5.20
C VAL A 82 11.23 -5.34 5.58
N ALA A 83 12.45 -4.79 5.58
CA ALA A 83 12.70 -3.38 5.91
C ALA A 83 11.97 -2.44 4.93
N VAL A 84 12.01 -2.74 3.63
CA VAL A 84 11.28 -2.01 2.59
C VAL A 84 9.76 -2.08 2.85
N GLY A 85 9.23 -3.25 3.18
CA GLY A 85 7.81 -3.38 3.53
C GLY A 85 7.42 -2.55 4.75
N LEU A 86 8.20 -2.59 5.81
CA LEU A 86 7.96 -1.82 7.04
C LEU A 86 8.15 -0.32 6.83
N SER A 87 9.03 0.10 5.92
CA SER A 87 9.27 1.52 5.64
C SER A 87 8.02 2.24 5.08
N ALA A 88 7.04 1.51 4.53
CA ALA A 88 5.79 2.10 4.07
C ALA A 88 5.04 2.83 5.20
N VAL A 89 5.05 2.28 6.40
CA VAL A 89 4.43 2.91 7.59
C VAL A 89 5.11 4.24 7.90
N VAL A 90 6.44 4.28 7.83
CA VAL A 90 7.24 5.48 8.09
C VAL A 90 7.03 6.50 6.97
N ASN A 91 7.08 6.07 5.71
CA ASN A 91 6.85 6.95 4.55
C ASN A 91 5.47 7.60 4.60
N GLY A 92 4.43 6.84 4.93
CA GLY A 92 3.08 7.35 5.08
C GLY A 92 2.95 8.46 6.14
N ARG A 93 3.79 8.45 7.17
CA ARG A 93 3.80 9.47 8.21
C ARG A 93 4.68 10.67 7.87
N ILE A 94 5.84 10.42 7.28
CA ILE A 94 6.81 11.46 6.92
C ILE A 94 6.25 12.37 5.82
N GLN A 95 5.52 11.83 4.86
CA GLN A 95 4.97 12.60 3.75
C GLN A 95 4.04 13.73 4.20
N ASP A 96 3.29 13.54 5.27
CA ASP A 96 2.45 14.60 5.86
C ASP A 96 3.29 15.77 6.45
N ILE A 97 4.57 15.53 6.75
CA ILE A 97 5.48 16.50 7.38
C ILE A 97 6.38 17.16 6.34
N VAL A 98 6.92 16.40 5.40
CA VAL A 98 8.04 16.81 4.54
C VAL A 98 7.69 16.75 3.05
N HIS A 99 6.48 16.32 2.67
CA HIS A 99 6.02 16.19 1.28
C HIS A 99 6.98 15.42 0.37
N THR A 100 7.49 14.28 0.87
CA THR A 100 8.35 13.40 0.08
C THR A 100 7.55 12.60 -0.94
N PRO A 101 8.08 12.30 -2.13
CA PRO A 101 7.43 11.40 -3.08
C PRO A 101 7.35 9.97 -2.53
N ASN A 102 6.46 9.17 -3.11
CA ASN A 102 6.41 7.75 -2.81
C ASN A 102 7.71 7.05 -3.24
N LEU A 103 8.20 6.18 -2.40
CA LEU A 103 9.39 5.38 -2.70
C LEU A 103 9.00 4.21 -3.61
N ILE A 104 9.70 4.07 -4.73
CA ILE A 104 9.61 2.91 -5.62
C ILE A 104 10.91 2.14 -5.51
N VAL A 105 10.85 0.92 -4.98
CA VAL A 105 11.99 0.00 -4.88
C VAL A 105 11.84 -1.09 -5.93
N HIS A 106 12.79 -1.21 -6.83
CA HIS A 106 12.73 -2.16 -7.93
C HIS A 106 13.78 -3.27 -7.77
N PHE A 107 13.30 -4.49 -7.57
CA PHE A 107 14.12 -5.69 -7.54
C PHE A 107 14.28 -6.25 -8.97
N TYR A 108 15.45 -6.14 -9.55
CA TYR A 108 15.71 -6.61 -10.91
C TYR A 108 16.87 -7.60 -10.98
N GLY A 109 16.94 -8.31 -12.08
CA GLY A 109 17.97 -9.30 -12.36
C GLY A 109 17.41 -10.53 -13.09
N ASP A 110 18.22 -11.55 -13.30
CA ASP A 110 17.87 -12.77 -14.02
C ASP A 110 16.64 -13.48 -13.45
N SER A 111 15.97 -14.26 -14.27
CA SER A 111 14.84 -15.09 -13.85
C SER A 111 15.23 -16.05 -12.72
N SER A 112 14.23 -16.43 -11.90
CA SER A 112 14.39 -17.41 -10.80
C SER A 112 15.39 -17.02 -9.70
N ARG A 113 15.68 -15.73 -9.52
CA ARG A 113 16.55 -15.22 -8.45
C ARG A 113 15.80 -14.79 -7.18
N GLY A 114 14.54 -15.18 -7.01
CA GLY A 114 13.77 -14.89 -5.81
C GLY A 114 13.17 -13.48 -5.72
N LYS A 115 13.17 -12.68 -6.81
CA LYS A 115 12.62 -11.32 -6.84
C LYS A 115 11.13 -11.27 -6.39
N THR A 116 10.33 -12.14 -6.98
CA THR A 116 8.89 -12.27 -6.64
C THR A 116 8.72 -12.66 -5.17
N THR A 117 9.52 -13.61 -4.68
CA THR A 117 9.51 -14.03 -3.27
C THR A 117 9.89 -12.87 -2.34
N ALA A 118 10.91 -12.08 -2.69
CA ALA A 118 11.30 -10.90 -1.92
C ALA A 118 10.18 -9.85 -1.89
N ALA A 119 9.50 -9.62 -3.02
CA ALA A 119 8.35 -8.71 -3.08
C ALA A 119 7.16 -9.23 -2.27
N GLN A 120 6.89 -10.54 -2.27
CA GLN A 120 5.88 -11.17 -1.42
C GLN A 120 6.23 -11.02 0.06
N LEU A 121 7.49 -11.22 0.43
CA LEU A 121 7.97 -11.02 1.79
C LEU A 121 7.78 -9.57 2.26
N ALA A 122 8.09 -8.60 1.38
CA ALA A 122 7.88 -7.18 1.69
C ALA A 122 6.43 -6.83 2.01
N VAL A 123 5.44 -7.36 1.29
CA VAL A 123 4.02 -7.07 1.55
C VAL A 123 3.42 -7.94 2.63
N SER A 124 4.05 -9.07 2.98
CA SER A 124 3.56 -9.98 4.03
C SER A 124 3.48 -9.35 5.41
N VAL A 125 4.23 -8.26 5.65
CA VAL A 125 4.18 -7.49 6.90
C VAL A 125 2.85 -6.79 7.13
N ALA A 126 2.06 -6.59 6.07
CA ALA A 126 0.83 -5.79 6.11
C ALA A 126 -0.42 -6.55 5.62
N GLY A 127 -0.28 -7.55 4.77
CA GLY A 127 -1.41 -8.26 4.19
C GLY A 127 -1.03 -9.56 3.49
N VAL A 128 -1.92 -10.06 2.66
CA VAL A 128 -1.73 -11.31 1.92
C VAL A 128 -0.72 -11.13 0.80
N PRO A 129 0.37 -11.91 0.78
CA PRO A 129 1.43 -11.80 -0.21
C PRO A 129 1.16 -12.67 -1.46
N ASP A 130 -0.07 -12.72 -1.93
CA ASP A 130 -0.45 -13.57 -3.06
C ASP A 130 -1.06 -12.75 -4.20
N ILE A 131 -0.89 -13.17 -5.44
CA ILE A 131 -1.45 -12.51 -6.62
C ILE A 131 -2.96 -12.76 -6.66
N GLN A 132 -3.70 -11.98 -5.90
CA GLN A 132 -5.15 -11.99 -5.88
C GLN A 132 -5.68 -10.58 -6.18
N ARG A 133 -6.92 -10.49 -6.63
CA ARG A 133 -7.53 -9.22 -7.02
C ARG A 133 -7.57 -8.18 -5.90
N THR A 134 -7.60 -8.61 -4.67
CA THR A 134 -7.68 -7.75 -3.47
C THR A 134 -6.41 -7.73 -2.63
N SER A 135 -5.33 -8.40 -3.09
CA SER A 135 -4.05 -8.44 -2.39
C SER A 135 -3.27 -7.13 -2.51
N LEU A 136 -2.37 -6.89 -1.55
CA LEU A 136 -1.30 -5.88 -1.66
C LEU A 136 -0.23 -6.27 -2.70
N PHE A 137 -0.24 -7.52 -3.15
CA PHE A 137 0.62 -8.05 -4.20
C PHE A 137 -0.18 -8.11 -5.52
N MET A 138 0.22 -7.36 -6.52
CA MET A 138 -0.46 -7.25 -7.81
C MET A 138 0.51 -7.46 -8.97
N SER A 139 0.00 -7.61 -10.19
CA SER A 139 0.80 -7.67 -11.40
C SER A 139 0.85 -6.32 -12.10
N TRP A 140 1.95 -6.03 -12.80
CA TRP A 140 2.04 -4.91 -13.74
C TRP A 140 1.12 -5.06 -14.95
N ASN A 141 0.49 -6.23 -15.16
CA ASN A 141 -0.47 -6.45 -16.24
C ASN A 141 -1.81 -5.76 -15.95
N ALA A 142 -1.79 -4.43 -15.96
CA ALA A 142 -2.97 -3.58 -15.74
C ALA A 142 -2.76 -2.22 -16.43
N THR A 143 -3.85 -1.51 -16.70
CA THR A 143 -3.78 -0.13 -17.20
C THR A 143 -3.31 0.82 -16.08
N SER A 144 -2.68 1.94 -16.46
CA SER A 144 -2.24 2.97 -15.49
C SER A 144 -3.37 3.42 -14.57
N ASN A 145 -4.56 3.67 -15.13
CA ASN A 145 -5.72 4.09 -14.35
C ASN A 145 -6.17 3.03 -13.36
N ALA A 146 -6.13 1.75 -13.74
CA ALA A 146 -6.49 0.65 -12.83
C ALA A 146 -5.49 0.51 -11.68
N ILE A 147 -4.20 0.68 -11.97
CA ILE A 147 -3.15 0.69 -10.94
C ILE A 147 -3.40 1.82 -9.95
N ILE A 148 -3.53 3.06 -10.42
CA ILE A 148 -3.76 4.23 -9.58
C ILE A 148 -5.04 4.09 -8.75
N ALA A 149 -6.15 3.70 -9.39
CA ALA A 149 -7.43 3.52 -8.71
C ALA A 149 -7.36 2.47 -7.59
N ARG A 150 -6.56 1.43 -7.77
CA ARG A 150 -6.37 0.39 -6.74
C ARG A 150 -5.57 0.90 -5.53
N LEU A 151 -4.64 1.83 -5.74
CA LEU A 151 -3.79 2.37 -4.68
C LEU A 151 -4.46 3.47 -3.85
N LYS A 152 -5.53 4.07 -4.35
CA LYS A 152 -6.25 5.14 -3.64
C LYS A 152 -6.59 4.78 -2.20
N MET A 153 -6.51 5.77 -1.32
CA MET A 153 -6.79 5.65 0.12
C MET A 153 -5.81 4.73 0.89
N ASN A 154 -4.68 4.37 0.29
CA ASN A 154 -3.60 3.65 0.98
C ASN A 154 -2.54 4.64 1.46
N HIS A 155 -2.43 4.83 2.77
CA HIS A 155 -1.49 5.76 3.38
C HIS A 155 -0.56 5.03 4.37
N GLY A 156 0.37 4.22 3.86
CA GLY A 156 1.39 3.55 4.67
C GLY A 156 1.32 2.03 4.71
N MET A 157 0.59 1.37 3.80
CA MET A 157 0.72 -0.07 3.59
C MET A 157 1.55 -0.34 2.35
N PRO A 158 2.58 -1.22 2.40
CA PRO A 158 3.38 -1.55 1.24
C PRO A 158 2.56 -2.23 0.15
N VAL A 159 2.88 -1.98 -1.10
CA VAL A 159 2.31 -2.71 -2.24
C VAL A 159 3.43 -3.26 -3.11
N ALA A 160 3.21 -4.43 -3.71
CA ALA A 160 4.12 -5.01 -4.68
C ALA A 160 3.46 -5.13 -6.05
N MET A 161 4.25 -4.89 -7.08
CA MET A 161 3.86 -4.99 -8.49
C MET A 161 4.84 -5.91 -9.21
N ASP A 162 4.39 -7.12 -9.51
CA ASP A 162 5.21 -8.18 -10.05
C ASP A 162 5.32 -8.13 -11.57
N GLU A 163 6.54 -8.31 -12.05
CA GLU A 163 6.93 -8.48 -13.44
C GLU A 163 6.59 -7.28 -14.35
N ILE A 164 7.48 -6.30 -14.35
CA ILE A 164 7.32 -5.05 -15.11
C ILE A 164 7.24 -5.28 -16.63
N SER A 165 7.78 -6.38 -17.16
CA SER A 165 7.70 -6.73 -18.58
C SER A 165 6.26 -6.93 -19.05
N LYS A 166 5.34 -7.27 -18.13
CA LYS A 166 3.91 -7.45 -18.41
C LYS A 166 3.16 -6.13 -18.60
N TYR A 167 3.79 -4.99 -18.29
CA TYR A 167 3.16 -3.69 -18.55
C TYR A 167 3.22 -3.36 -20.05
N ASN A 168 2.05 -3.27 -20.66
CA ASN A 168 1.88 -3.02 -22.10
C ASN A 168 1.47 -1.58 -22.44
N GLY A 169 1.49 -0.67 -21.47
CA GLY A 169 1.15 0.74 -21.70
C GLY A 169 2.27 1.51 -22.39
N ASN A 170 1.90 2.45 -23.25
CA ASN A 170 2.85 3.21 -24.08
C ASN A 170 3.60 4.33 -23.33
N GLN A 171 3.36 4.52 -22.03
CA GLN A 171 3.91 5.64 -21.26
C GLN A 171 4.32 5.20 -19.84
N MET A 172 5.30 4.31 -19.78
CA MET A 172 5.81 3.81 -18.49
C MET A 172 6.29 4.95 -17.57
N SER A 173 7.03 5.91 -18.12
CA SER A 173 7.50 7.09 -17.39
C SER A 173 6.35 7.84 -16.71
N ALA A 174 5.24 8.03 -17.41
CA ALA A 174 4.09 8.74 -16.87
C ALA A 174 3.42 7.99 -15.71
N VAL A 175 3.42 6.65 -15.75
CA VAL A 175 2.92 5.83 -14.64
C VAL A 175 3.86 5.93 -13.45
N VAL A 176 5.16 5.83 -13.66
CA VAL A 176 6.17 5.97 -12.59
C VAL A 176 6.05 7.33 -11.91
N TYR A 177 5.88 8.42 -12.67
CA TYR A 177 5.64 9.75 -12.09
C TYR A 177 4.34 9.79 -11.27
N ALA A 178 3.22 9.28 -11.79
CA ALA A 178 1.95 9.26 -11.06
C ALA A 178 2.03 8.41 -9.77
N LEU A 179 2.76 7.29 -9.82
CA LEU A 179 3.02 6.45 -8.65
C LEU A 179 3.89 7.18 -7.61
N SER A 180 4.92 7.89 -8.08
CA SER A 180 5.79 8.70 -7.23
C SER A 180 5.04 9.85 -6.56
N ASP A 181 4.20 10.56 -7.32
CA ASP A 181 3.40 11.68 -6.80
C ASP A 181 2.26 11.25 -5.87
N GLY A 182 1.85 9.98 -5.92
CA GLY A 182 0.77 9.46 -5.08
C GLY A 182 -0.62 9.97 -5.47
N ARG A 183 -0.81 10.40 -6.71
CA ARG A 183 -2.08 10.94 -7.23
C ARG A 183 -2.31 10.52 -8.67
N ASP A 184 -3.58 10.54 -9.07
CA ASP A 184 -3.94 10.54 -10.49
C ASP A 184 -3.62 11.91 -11.11
N ARG A 185 -3.49 11.93 -12.42
CA ARG A 185 -3.37 13.19 -13.15
C ARG A 185 -4.64 14.03 -12.95
N GLU A 186 -4.45 15.34 -12.76
CA GLU A 186 -5.58 16.26 -12.69
C GLU A 186 -6.39 16.18 -14.00
N ARG A 187 -7.69 16.07 -13.84
CA ARG A 187 -8.65 15.99 -14.95
C ARG A 187 -9.71 17.06 -14.76
N LEU A 188 -10.13 17.63 -15.86
CA LEU A 188 -11.30 18.49 -15.89
C LEU A 188 -12.58 17.63 -15.87
N ASN A 189 -13.59 18.12 -15.18
CA ASN A 189 -14.95 17.64 -15.32
C ASN A 189 -15.50 18.00 -16.72
N LYS A 190 -16.66 17.46 -17.10
CA LYS A 190 -17.31 17.77 -18.38
C LYS A 190 -17.67 19.26 -18.53
N ASP A 191 -17.79 19.98 -17.43
CA ASP A 191 -18.07 21.42 -17.35
C ASP A 191 -16.80 22.28 -17.29
N ALA A 192 -15.63 21.71 -17.60
CA ALA A 192 -14.32 22.35 -17.56
C ALA A 192 -13.88 22.85 -16.16
N THR A 193 -14.53 22.42 -15.09
CA THR A 193 -14.07 22.66 -13.71
C THR A 193 -13.01 21.64 -13.31
N LEU A 194 -12.03 22.04 -12.50
CA LEU A 194 -11.07 21.11 -11.92
C LEU A 194 -11.81 20.12 -11.02
N ARG A 195 -11.56 18.84 -11.24
CA ARG A 195 -12.04 17.79 -10.36
C ARG A 195 -11.33 17.96 -9.01
N THR A 196 -12.08 18.30 -7.97
CA THR A 196 -11.52 18.42 -6.61
C THR A 196 -10.90 17.08 -6.21
N THR A 197 -9.59 17.10 -6.01
CA THR A 197 -8.84 15.94 -5.51
C THR A 197 -8.98 15.90 -4.00
N ASP A 198 -9.95 15.16 -3.51
CA ASP A 198 -10.04 14.83 -2.09
C ASP A 198 -8.91 13.88 -1.68
N LYS A 199 -8.59 13.81 -0.38
CA LYS A 199 -7.68 12.79 0.18
C LYS A 199 -8.05 11.36 -0.23
N SER A 200 -9.30 11.11 -0.60
CA SER A 200 -9.78 9.84 -1.14
C SER A 200 -9.14 9.47 -2.47
N ASP A 201 -8.60 10.41 -3.21
CA ASP A 201 -7.96 10.20 -4.52
C ASP A 201 -6.44 10.05 -4.44
N SER A 202 -5.84 10.24 -3.27
CA SER A 202 -4.40 10.14 -3.04
C SER A 202 -4.01 8.82 -2.37
N PHE A 203 -2.73 8.52 -2.44
CA PHE A 203 -2.11 7.41 -1.72
C PHE A 203 -0.67 7.75 -1.37
N THR A 204 -0.19 7.19 -0.27
CA THR A 204 1.19 7.33 0.20
C THR A 204 1.70 5.99 0.65
N THR A 205 2.63 5.42 -0.08
CA THR A 205 3.09 4.06 0.17
C THR A 205 4.54 3.85 -0.27
N VAL A 206 5.06 2.68 -0.02
CA VAL A 206 6.25 2.15 -0.68
C VAL A 206 5.80 1.09 -1.69
N ILE A 207 6.25 1.25 -2.91
CA ILE A 207 5.92 0.37 -4.03
C ILE A 207 7.14 -0.51 -4.30
N VAL A 208 6.99 -1.81 -4.13
CA VAL A 208 7.98 -2.81 -4.53
C VAL A 208 7.66 -3.28 -5.94
N SER A 209 8.58 -3.14 -6.85
CA SER A 209 8.44 -3.59 -8.24
C SER A 209 9.44 -4.70 -8.54
N THR A 210 9.08 -5.64 -9.40
CA THR A 210 10.01 -6.69 -9.86
C THR A 210 10.12 -6.70 -11.38
N GLY A 211 11.24 -7.22 -11.90
CA GLY A 211 11.45 -7.41 -13.32
C GLY A 211 12.82 -7.98 -13.68
N GLU A 212 13.02 -8.29 -14.94
CA GLU A 212 14.32 -8.74 -15.45
C GLU A 212 15.20 -7.56 -15.91
N SER A 213 14.58 -6.43 -16.27
CA SER A 213 15.27 -5.20 -16.67
C SER A 213 15.12 -4.11 -15.60
N THR A 214 15.97 -3.10 -15.64
CA THR A 214 15.85 -1.93 -14.76
C THR A 214 14.59 -1.12 -15.05
N LEU A 215 14.05 -0.47 -14.04
CA LEU A 215 12.89 0.43 -14.17
C LEU A 215 13.20 1.58 -15.15
N ILE A 216 14.41 2.15 -15.07
CA ILE A 216 14.85 3.24 -15.95
C ILE A 216 14.94 2.76 -17.41
N GLY A 217 15.46 1.56 -17.64
CA GLY A 217 15.50 0.97 -18.98
C GLY A 217 14.13 0.80 -19.61
N LYS A 218 13.13 0.43 -18.79
CA LYS A 218 11.74 0.31 -19.25
C LYS A 218 11.06 1.66 -19.50
N CYS A 219 11.51 2.74 -18.85
CA CYS A 219 10.99 4.10 -19.07
C CYS A 219 11.53 4.75 -20.36
N ASN A 220 12.67 4.29 -20.86
CA ASN A 220 13.34 4.87 -22.03
C ASN A 220 12.97 4.17 -23.35
N ASN A 221 12.20 3.11 -23.29
CA ASN A 221 11.66 2.37 -24.44
C ASN A 221 10.18 2.72 -24.65
#